data_b8b4b4f647397bfcc5755003846b5c38
#
_entry.id   b8b4b4f647397bfcc5755003846b5c38
#
_cell.length_a   1.000
_cell.length_b   1.000
_cell.length_c   1.000
_cell.angle_alpha   90.00
_cell.angle_beta   90.00
_cell.angle_gamma   90.00
#
_symmetry.space_group_name_H-M   'P 1'
#
loop_
_entity.id
_entity.type
_entity.pdbx_description
1 polymer ?
#
loop_
_entity_poly.entity_id
_entity_poly.type
_entity_poly.pdbx_seq_one_letter_code
_entity_poly.pdbx_strand_id
1 'polypeptide(L)' 'VTQPIDDHFLLRYRELLDAEDAAFDEVEHACEEGNRPHFDEEMAVWQDTLARKLTFLSNAGIEIALPVSS' A
#
# COMPACT_ATOMS: atom_id res chain seq x y z
N VAL A 1 6.80 -27.22 -9.13
CA VAL A 1 7.06 -26.20 -8.12
C VAL A 1 6.06 -25.08 -8.26
N THR A 2 5.39 -24.81 -7.19
CA THR A 2 4.42 -23.72 -7.17
C THR A 2 5.14 -22.40 -6.97
N GLN A 3 4.98 -21.51 -7.90
CA GLN A 3 5.54 -20.18 -7.75
C GLN A 3 4.51 -19.28 -7.08
N PRO A 4 4.93 -18.45 -6.14
CA PRO A 4 3.99 -17.55 -5.48
C PRO A 4 3.49 -16.46 -6.40
N ILE A 5 4.18 -16.21 -7.50
CA ILE A 5 3.81 -15.17 -8.44
C ILE A 5 3.15 -15.78 -9.64
N ASP A 6 1.86 -15.55 -9.80
CA ASP A 6 1.10 -16.00 -10.96
C ASP A 6 0.21 -14.83 -11.42
N ASP A 7 -0.60 -15.08 -12.43
CA ASP A 7 -1.45 -14.02 -13.00
C ASP A 7 -2.42 -13.47 -11.97
N HIS A 8 -2.97 -14.34 -11.13
CA HIS A 8 -3.89 -13.91 -10.10
C HIS A 8 -3.19 -13.03 -9.07
N PHE A 9 -1.98 -13.44 -8.67
CA PHE A 9 -1.18 -12.65 -7.73
C PHE A 9 -0.89 -11.27 -8.30
N LEU A 10 -0.46 -11.21 -9.56
CA LEU A 10 -0.12 -9.95 -10.18
C LEU A 10 -1.33 -9.03 -10.29
N LEU A 11 -2.49 -9.59 -10.57
CA LEU A 11 -3.71 -8.82 -10.66
C LEU A 11 -4.06 -8.20 -9.31
N ARG A 12 -3.98 -8.97 -8.24
CA ARG A 12 -4.25 -8.48 -6.90
C ARG A 12 -3.24 -7.43 -6.47
N TYR A 13 -1.98 -7.67 -6.78
CA TYR A 13 -0.93 -6.72 -6.43
C TYR A 13 -1.16 -5.38 -7.14
N ARG A 14 -1.56 -5.45 -8.40
CA ARG A 14 -1.86 -4.25 -9.16
C ARG A 14 -3.03 -3.47 -8.57
N GLU A 15 -4.05 -4.18 -8.12
CA GLU A 15 -5.18 -3.54 -7.45
C GLU A 15 -4.73 -2.80 -6.20
N LEU A 16 -3.83 -3.40 -5.44
CA LEU A 16 -3.31 -2.76 -4.24
C LEU A 16 -2.46 -1.54 -4.56
N LEU A 17 -1.69 -1.60 -5.63
CA LEU A 17 -0.91 -0.44 -6.07
C LEU A 17 -1.82 0.70 -6.52
N ASP A 18 -2.89 0.37 -7.23
CA ASP A 18 -3.85 1.38 -7.66
C ASP A 18 -4.53 2.03 -6.46
N ALA A 19 -4.87 1.25 -5.45
CA ALA A 19 -5.48 1.77 -4.23
C ALA A 19 -4.50 2.68 -3.49
N GLU A 20 -3.24 2.31 -3.46
CA GLU A 20 -2.20 3.12 -2.82
C GLU A 20 -2.04 4.46 -3.52
N ASP A 21 -2.00 4.44 -4.85
CA ASP A 21 -1.89 5.66 -5.64
C ASP A 21 -3.08 6.58 -5.42
N ALA A 22 -4.27 6.02 -5.40
CA ALA A 22 -5.49 6.81 -5.19
C ALA A 22 -5.49 7.43 -3.79
N ALA A 23 -5.07 6.67 -2.79
CA ALA A 23 -5.02 7.17 -1.43
C ALA A 23 -3.99 8.29 -1.29
N PHE A 24 -2.85 8.14 -1.94
CA PHE A 24 -1.80 9.15 -1.89
C PHE A 24 -2.25 10.44 -2.59
N ASP A 25 -2.98 10.30 -3.68
CA ASP A 25 -3.52 11.43 -4.41
C ASP A 25 -4.43 12.27 -3.51
N GLU A 26 -5.25 11.60 -2.71
CA GLU A 26 -6.13 12.26 -1.75
C GLU A 26 -5.33 12.97 -0.65
N VAL A 27 -4.21 12.39 -0.24
CA VAL A 27 -3.32 13.02 0.73
C VAL A 27 -2.78 14.33 0.16
N GLU A 28 -2.38 14.31 -1.10
CA GLU A 28 -1.86 15.52 -1.75
C GLU A 28 -2.93 16.59 -1.84
N HIS A 29 -4.15 16.21 -2.18
CA HIS A 29 -5.27 17.15 -2.24
C HIS A 29 -5.52 17.79 -0.89
N ALA A 30 -5.55 17.00 0.16
CA ALA A 30 -5.78 17.51 1.50
C ALA A 30 -4.66 18.47 1.92
N CYS A 31 -3.44 18.18 1.50
CA CYS A 31 -2.31 19.04 1.78
C CYS A 31 -2.46 20.39 1.08
N GLU A 32 -2.90 20.37 -0.18
CA GLU A 32 -3.10 21.60 -0.95
C GLU A 32 -4.21 22.46 -0.38
N GLU A 33 -5.25 21.81 0.16
CA GLU A 33 -6.36 22.52 0.78
C GLU A 33 -5.97 23.19 2.09
N GLY A 34 -4.90 22.70 2.69
CA GLY A 34 -4.49 23.20 4.00
C GLY A 34 -5.41 22.75 5.13
N ASN A 35 -6.21 21.72 4.90
CA ASN A 35 -7.14 21.20 5.89
C ASN A 35 -6.47 20.08 6.69
N ARG A 36 -5.97 20.44 7.87
CA ARG A 36 -5.21 19.51 8.69
C ARG A 36 -5.97 18.25 9.09
N PRO A 37 -7.21 18.38 9.59
CA PRO A 37 -7.99 17.17 9.93
C PRO A 37 -8.21 16.26 8.74
N HIS A 38 -8.49 16.81 7.56
CA HIS A 38 -8.67 16.03 6.36
C HIS A 38 -7.37 15.34 5.95
N PHE A 39 -6.26 16.06 6.05
CA PHE A 39 -4.95 15.51 5.77
C PHE A 39 -4.66 14.31 6.67
N ASP A 40 -4.91 14.45 7.97
CA ASP A 40 -4.67 13.37 8.92
C ASP A 40 -5.52 12.14 8.61
N GLU A 41 -6.77 12.34 8.22
CA GLU A 41 -7.65 11.25 7.82
C GLU A 41 -7.10 10.51 6.60
N GLU A 42 -6.70 11.26 5.58
CA GLU A 42 -6.22 10.67 4.35
C GLU A 42 -4.87 9.97 4.56
N MET A 43 -4.04 10.51 5.45
CA MET A 43 -2.78 9.85 5.80
C MET A 43 -3.04 8.49 6.44
N ALA A 44 -4.04 8.41 7.30
CA ALA A 44 -4.38 7.13 7.93
C ALA A 44 -4.86 6.11 6.90
N VAL A 45 -5.64 6.56 5.92
CA VAL A 45 -6.11 5.69 4.84
C VAL A 45 -4.93 5.20 4.01
N TRP A 46 -4.02 6.09 3.68
CA TRP A 46 -2.85 5.73 2.89
C TRP A 46 -1.97 4.72 3.63
N GLN A 47 -1.75 4.95 4.93
CA GLN A 47 -0.96 4.02 5.74
C GLN A 47 -1.62 2.65 5.83
N ASP A 48 -2.94 2.61 5.90
CA ASP A 48 -3.68 1.36 5.91
C ASP A 48 -3.49 0.60 4.60
N THR A 49 -3.50 1.32 3.48
CA THR A 49 -3.28 0.71 2.16
C THR A 49 -1.89 0.10 2.07
N LEU A 50 -0.89 0.81 2.59
CA LEU A 50 0.47 0.29 2.62
C LEU A 50 0.55 -0.98 3.47
N ALA A 51 -0.10 -0.99 4.62
CA ALA A 51 -0.09 -2.14 5.49
C ALA A 51 -0.73 -3.35 4.82
N ARG A 52 -1.81 -3.13 4.09
CA ARG A 52 -2.48 -4.21 3.36
C ARG A 52 -1.58 -4.78 2.26
N LYS A 53 -0.86 -3.92 1.57
CA LYS A 53 0.07 -4.36 0.54
C LYS A 53 1.16 -5.23 1.14
N LEU A 54 1.74 -4.78 2.24
CA LEU A 54 2.80 -5.53 2.91
C LEU A 54 2.30 -6.88 3.42
N THR A 55 1.09 -6.89 3.98
CA THR A 55 0.48 -8.12 4.46
C THR A 55 0.25 -9.09 3.30
N PHE A 56 -0.23 -8.58 2.19
CA PHE A 56 -0.47 -9.39 1.00
C PHE A 56 0.83 -10.04 0.52
N LEU A 57 1.90 -9.26 0.43
CA LEU A 57 3.19 -9.78 -0.01
C LEU A 57 3.74 -10.81 0.97
N SER A 58 3.58 -10.56 2.25
CA SER A 58 4.02 -11.48 3.27
C SER A 58 3.27 -12.80 3.20
N ASN A 59 1.96 -12.74 2.99
CA ASN A 59 1.14 -13.93 2.88
C ASN A 59 1.46 -14.74 1.63
N ALA A 60 1.94 -14.08 0.60
CA ALA A 60 2.35 -14.75 -0.63
C ALA A 60 3.73 -15.39 -0.53
N GLY A 61 4.41 -15.23 0.61
CA GLY A 61 5.71 -15.80 0.81
C GLY A 61 6.85 -14.98 0.24
N ILE A 62 6.56 -13.75 -0.13
CA ILE A 62 7.60 -12.86 -0.65
C ILE A 62 8.28 -12.18 0.54
N GLU A 63 9.56 -12.40 0.66
CA GLU A 63 10.33 -11.76 1.70
C GLU A 63 10.68 -10.35 1.29
N ILE A 64 10.32 -9.41 2.14
CA ILE A 64 10.70 -8.04 1.93
C ILE A 64 11.94 -7.80 2.77
N ALA A 65 13.04 -7.53 2.09
CA ALA A 65 14.29 -7.25 2.79
C ALA A 65 14.21 -5.88 3.41
N LEU A 66 14.08 -5.85 4.71
CA LEU A 66 14.09 -4.60 5.43
C LEU A 66 15.52 -4.22 5.73
N PRO A 67 15.85 -2.95 5.69
CA PRO A 67 17.21 -2.50 5.98
C PRO A 67 17.60 -2.70 7.43
N VAL A 68 16.63 -2.95 8.27
CA VAL A 68 16.89 -3.16 9.68
C VAL A 68 17.35 -4.59 9.88
N SER A 69 18.57 -4.74 10.27
CA SER A 69 18.99 -6.06 10.65
C SER A 69 18.71 -6.24 12.12
N SER A 70 18.24 -7.36 12.41
CA SER A 70 17.98 -7.70 13.80
C SER A 70 19.26 -8.09 14.52
#